data_d2c6bceb6a9366b1caa68ec9e450fc0a
#
_entry.id   d2c6bceb6a9366b1caa68ec9e450fc0a
#
_cell.length_a   1.000
_cell.length_b   1.000
_cell.length_c   1.000
_cell.angle_alpha   90.00
_cell.angle_beta   90.00
_cell.angle_gamma   90.00
#
_symmetry.space_group_name_H-M   'P 1'
#
loop_
_entity.id
_entity.type
_entity.pdbx_description
1 polymer ?
#
loop_
_entity_poly.entity_id
_entity_poly.type
_entity_poly.pdbx_seq_one_letter_code
_entity_poly.pdbx_strand_id
1 'polypeptide(L)'
;TIQNNFDGFNYLFNSISQFNESFENIKVGLEATGHYSNNILNFLTSKGFNVYVINPLQTNLYRKGQSLRKTKTDKLDARFIATMLITGNLKPYSNLSYHISELKSLVRHRFRLVQERSKFKTSLSRLVTLAFPELEKIVWSISQNSVLYLLNELPSVKDISKCNLKHLTCILEKYSNGKYSRDKAIEIRELARKSIGTNSRSLSFELKQVIQTVLFLQSQIDDIDKELKNLVVKLNSPIMSIPGISYVSAAFILAEIGDINNFDSPAKLQAFAGLDPSTYQSGKYTATHSVMVKRGSKYLRWALLNATRLVCMRDKTFNDYKNSKLAEGKHYFVALSHTSKKLIRVIYYLLKTN
;
A
#
# COMPACT_ATOMS: atom_id res chain seq x y z
N THR A 1 -0.46 18.46 -29.98
CA THR A 1 0.44 17.95 -28.93
C THR A 1 1.00 19.15 -28.20
N ILE A 2 0.95 19.14 -26.87
CA ILE A 2 1.53 20.16 -25.99
C ILE A 2 2.64 19.51 -25.14
N GLN A 3 3.62 20.32 -24.77
CA GLN A 3 4.68 19.90 -23.86
C GLN A 3 4.18 19.94 -22.41
N ASN A 4 4.66 19.00 -21.58
CA ASN A 4 4.32 18.94 -20.13
C ASN A 4 5.23 19.90 -19.36
N ASN A 5 5.14 21.19 -19.65
CA ASN A 5 5.87 22.30 -19.05
C ASN A 5 4.99 23.57 -19.01
N PHE A 6 5.53 24.64 -18.42
CA PHE A 6 4.83 25.93 -18.24
C PHE A 6 4.32 26.52 -19.56
N ASP A 7 5.15 26.53 -20.61
CA ASP A 7 4.78 27.11 -21.91
C ASP A 7 3.69 26.29 -22.61
N GLY A 8 3.79 24.95 -22.57
CA GLY A 8 2.77 24.08 -23.13
C GLY A 8 1.42 24.21 -22.40
N PHE A 9 1.44 24.39 -21.10
CA PHE A 9 0.20 24.58 -20.31
C PHE A 9 -0.42 25.96 -20.56
N ASN A 10 0.36 27.01 -20.67
CA ASN A 10 -0.13 28.33 -21.04
C ASN A 10 -0.66 28.37 -22.47
N TYR A 11 -0.01 27.70 -23.39
CA TYR A 11 -0.53 27.55 -24.76
C TYR A 11 -1.90 26.88 -24.78
N LEU A 12 -2.05 25.78 -23.99
CA LEU A 12 -3.35 25.12 -23.85
C LEU A 12 -4.39 26.04 -23.23
N PHE A 13 -4.04 26.73 -22.15
CA PHE A 13 -4.93 27.68 -21.47
C PHE A 13 -5.41 28.77 -22.41
N ASN A 14 -4.49 29.42 -23.14
CA ASN A 14 -4.82 30.49 -24.09
C ASN A 14 -5.72 29.94 -25.24
N SER A 15 -5.44 28.72 -25.73
CA SER A 15 -6.26 28.09 -26.77
C SER A 15 -7.69 27.80 -26.31
N ILE A 16 -7.89 27.43 -25.04
CA ILE A 16 -9.23 27.19 -24.49
C ILE A 16 -9.94 28.53 -24.20
N SER A 17 -9.22 29.53 -23.71
CA SER A 17 -9.78 30.84 -23.38
C SER A 17 -10.37 31.61 -24.59
N GLN A 18 -10.01 31.22 -25.81
CA GLN A 18 -10.58 31.74 -27.05
C GLN A 18 -12.06 31.46 -27.23
N PHE A 19 -12.62 30.46 -26.54
CA PHE A 19 -14.02 30.11 -26.63
C PHE A 19 -14.97 30.99 -25.84
N ASN A 20 -14.46 32.04 -25.13
CA ASN A 20 -15.22 33.00 -24.35
C ASN A 20 -16.26 32.47 -23.38
N GLU A 21 -16.10 31.22 -22.95
CA GLU A 21 -16.96 30.57 -21.97
C GLU A 21 -16.40 30.72 -20.55
N SER A 22 -17.27 30.73 -19.58
CA SER A 22 -16.84 30.57 -18.18
C SER A 22 -16.13 29.23 -18.03
N PHE A 23 -14.94 29.22 -17.42
CA PHE A 23 -14.11 28.00 -17.29
C PHE A 23 -14.83 26.88 -16.52
N GLU A 24 -15.81 27.24 -15.67
CA GLU A 24 -16.68 26.30 -14.98
C GLU A 24 -17.60 25.51 -15.93
N ASN A 25 -17.93 26.08 -17.09
CA ASN A 25 -18.76 25.42 -18.10
C ASN A 25 -17.94 24.51 -19.03
N ILE A 26 -16.62 24.67 -19.04
CA ILE A 26 -15.73 23.88 -19.89
C ILE A 26 -15.33 22.60 -19.16
N LYS A 27 -15.75 21.46 -19.71
CA LYS A 27 -15.37 20.14 -19.22
C LYS A 27 -14.05 19.70 -19.84
N VAL A 28 -13.05 19.42 -19.03
CA VAL A 28 -11.75 18.89 -19.48
C VAL A 28 -11.56 17.48 -19.01
N GLY A 29 -11.39 16.51 -19.93
CA GLY A 29 -11.14 15.11 -19.61
C GLY A 29 -9.67 14.76 -19.69
N LEU A 30 -9.16 14.09 -18.66
CA LEU A 30 -7.81 13.56 -18.62
C LEU A 30 -7.84 12.06 -18.34
N GLU A 31 -7.01 11.29 -19.04
CA GLU A 31 -6.76 9.90 -18.68
C GLU A 31 -5.76 9.84 -17.51
N ALA A 32 -6.04 9.02 -16.50
CA ALA A 32 -5.17 8.83 -15.33
C ALA A 32 -3.90 8.03 -15.71
N THR A 33 -2.97 8.65 -16.44
CA THR A 33 -1.72 8.05 -16.95
C THR A 33 -0.56 8.21 -15.96
N GLY A 34 -0.74 7.74 -14.71
CA GLY A 34 0.29 7.78 -13.68
C GLY A 34 0.66 9.21 -13.26
N HIS A 35 1.96 9.51 -13.18
CA HIS A 35 2.44 10.83 -12.71
C HIS A 35 2.36 11.92 -13.79
N TYR A 36 2.27 11.57 -15.06
CA TYR A 36 2.26 12.54 -16.15
C TYR A 36 1.03 13.46 -16.15
N SER A 37 -0.11 12.96 -15.67
CA SER A 37 -1.36 13.73 -15.61
C SER A 37 -1.45 14.67 -14.41
N ASN A 38 -0.59 14.53 -13.38
CA ASN A 38 -0.75 15.29 -12.12
C ASN A 38 -0.49 16.78 -12.32
N ASN A 39 0.58 17.16 -13.04
CA ASN A 39 0.95 18.57 -13.21
C ASN A 39 -0.12 19.33 -14.00
N ILE A 40 -0.61 18.75 -15.09
CA ILE A 40 -1.68 19.37 -15.89
C ILE A 40 -3.01 19.39 -15.14
N LEU A 41 -3.33 18.36 -14.36
CA LEU A 41 -4.50 18.33 -13.50
C LEU A 41 -4.50 19.49 -12.50
N ASN A 42 -3.39 19.67 -11.78
CA ASN A 42 -3.23 20.74 -10.80
C ASN A 42 -3.32 22.11 -11.49
N PHE A 43 -2.69 22.29 -12.65
CA PHE A 43 -2.73 23.53 -13.42
C PHE A 43 -4.16 23.86 -13.84
N LEU A 44 -4.87 22.95 -14.48
CA LEU A 44 -6.24 23.19 -14.95
C LEU A 44 -7.20 23.45 -13.79
N THR A 45 -7.05 22.72 -12.70
CA THR A 45 -7.89 22.91 -11.51
C THR A 45 -7.61 24.27 -10.84
N SER A 46 -6.35 24.72 -10.78
CA SER A 46 -5.99 26.06 -10.28
C SER A 46 -6.54 27.19 -11.15
N LYS A 47 -6.83 26.94 -12.41
CA LYS A 47 -7.46 27.88 -13.35
C LYS A 47 -8.99 27.83 -13.35
N GLY A 48 -9.61 27.00 -12.49
CA GLY A 48 -11.06 26.93 -12.32
C GLY A 48 -11.80 26.01 -13.31
N PHE A 49 -11.08 25.17 -14.08
CA PHE A 49 -11.74 24.24 -14.98
C PHE A 49 -12.40 23.07 -14.25
N ASN A 50 -13.55 22.60 -14.77
CA ASN A 50 -14.16 21.33 -14.39
C ASN A 50 -13.40 20.16 -15.03
N VAL A 51 -12.45 19.59 -14.29
CA VAL A 51 -11.59 18.50 -14.77
C VAL A 51 -12.17 17.14 -14.38
N TYR A 52 -12.17 16.21 -15.34
CA TYR A 52 -12.62 14.83 -15.17
C TYR A 52 -11.45 13.88 -15.38
N VAL A 53 -11.10 13.13 -14.35
CA VAL A 53 -10.02 12.14 -14.40
C VAL A 53 -10.60 10.77 -14.67
N ILE A 54 -10.33 10.21 -15.85
CA ILE A 54 -10.92 8.98 -16.34
C ILE A 54 -9.92 7.82 -16.18
N ASN A 55 -10.42 6.70 -15.69
CA ASN A 55 -9.60 5.50 -15.55
C ASN A 55 -9.26 4.93 -16.94
N PRO A 56 -7.98 4.63 -17.24
CA PRO A 56 -7.57 4.02 -18.52
C PRO A 56 -8.34 2.76 -18.92
N LEU A 57 -8.81 1.99 -17.94
CA LEU A 57 -9.66 0.84 -18.18
C LEU A 57 -11.02 1.25 -18.77
N GLN A 58 -11.62 2.34 -18.28
CA GLN A 58 -12.90 2.85 -18.78
C GLN A 58 -12.74 3.36 -20.23
N THR A 59 -11.69 4.13 -20.50
CA THR A 59 -11.38 4.61 -21.86
C THR A 59 -11.19 3.42 -22.82
N ASN A 60 -10.46 2.40 -22.40
CA ASN A 60 -10.24 1.20 -23.22
C ASN A 60 -11.53 0.40 -23.46
N LEU A 61 -12.38 0.22 -22.43
CA LEU A 61 -13.67 -0.48 -22.58
C LEU A 61 -14.62 0.32 -23.48
N TYR A 62 -14.68 1.64 -23.31
CA TYR A 62 -15.50 2.52 -24.15
C TYR A 62 -15.07 2.44 -25.61
N ARG A 63 -13.77 2.54 -25.89
CA ARG A 63 -13.21 2.36 -27.25
C ARG A 63 -13.61 1.02 -27.87
N LYS A 64 -13.48 -0.08 -27.13
CA LYS A 64 -13.86 -1.42 -27.60
C LYS A 64 -15.36 -1.54 -27.88
N GLY A 65 -16.19 -0.83 -27.14
CA GLY A 65 -17.64 -0.77 -27.38
C GLY A 65 -18.03 0.06 -28.61
N GLN A 66 -17.18 1.02 -29.01
CA GLN A 66 -17.46 1.90 -30.17
C GLN A 66 -16.92 1.36 -31.48
N SER A 67 -15.93 0.48 -31.46
CA SER A 67 -15.33 -0.04 -32.69
C SER A 67 -14.67 -1.41 -32.50
N LEU A 68 -14.89 -2.31 -33.42
CA LEU A 68 -14.20 -3.59 -33.50
C LEU A 68 -12.75 -3.47 -34.04
N ARG A 69 -12.38 -2.32 -34.58
CA ARG A 69 -11.02 -2.08 -35.08
C ARG A 69 -10.02 -1.94 -33.93
N LYS A 70 -8.85 -2.56 -34.08
CA LYS A 70 -7.76 -2.52 -33.12
C LYS A 70 -6.87 -1.26 -33.22
N THR A 71 -7.40 -0.16 -33.77
CA THR A 71 -6.63 1.09 -33.94
C THR A 71 -6.56 1.85 -32.62
N LYS A 72 -5.36 2.24 -32.20
CA LYS A 72 -5.09 3.08 -31.05
C LYS A 72 -4.18 4.23 -31.47
N THR A 73 -4.66 5.47 -31.32
CA THR A 73 -3.87 6.70 -31.47
C THR A 73 -4.32 7.70 -30.43
N ASP A 74 -3.43 8.59 -30.01
CA ASP A 74 -3.74 9.64 -29.02
C ASP A 74 -4.91 10.54 -29.47
N LYS A 75 -5.01 10.81 -30.78
CA LYS A 75 -6.11 11.58 -31.37
C LYS A 75 -7.47 10.88 -31.21
N LEU A 76 -7.51 9.56 -31.38
CA LEU A 76 -8.73 8.77 -31.18
C LEU A 76 -9.07 8.66 -29.70
N ASP A 77 -8.08 8.45 -28.84
CA ASP A 77 -8.30 8.37 -27.39
C ASP A 77 -8.82 9.72 -26.87
N ALA A 78 -8.28 10.86 -27.29
CA ALA A 78 -8.79 12.19 -26.96
C ALA A 78 -10.25 12.39 -27.42
N ARG A 79 -10.61 11.92 -28.63
CA ARG A 79 -11.98 11.98 -29.15
C ARG A 79 -12.95 11.14 -28.32
N PHE A 80 -12.55 9.92 -27.94
CA PHE A 80 -13.36 9.08 -27.08
C PHE A 80 -13.56 9.68 -25.69
N ILE A 81 -12.52 10.30 -25.10
CA ILE A 81 -12.61 11.03 -23.84
C ILE A 81 -13.63 12.17 -23.98
N ALA A 82 -13.55 12.99 -25.03
CA ALA A 82 -14.50 14.06 -25.27
C ALA A 82 -15.94 13.53 -25.40
N THR A 83 -16.15 12.43 -26.12
CA THR A 83 -17.48 11.82 -26.23
C THR A 83 -17.98 11.30 -24.87
N MET A 84 -17.11 10.69 -24.06
CA MET A 84 -17.46 10.26 -22.71
C MET A 84 -17.86 11.41 -21.79
N LEU A 85 -17.29 12.60 -21.97
CA LEU A 85 -17.66 13.81 -21.20
C LEU A 85 -19.05 14.32 -21.58
N ILE A 86 -19.47 14.15 -22.83
CA ILE A 86 -20.78 14.58 -23.33
C ILE A 86 -21.87 13.57 -22.94
N THR A 87 -21.61 12.28 -23.14
CA THR A 87 -22.63 11.22 -23.01
C THR A 87 -22.61 10.52 -21.66
N GLY A 88 -21.49 10.60 -20.93
CA GLY A 88 -21.27 9.88 -19.67
C GLY A 88 -21.70 10.67 -18.45
N ASN A 89 -22.19 9.93 -17.44
CA ASN A 89 -22.46 10.49 -16.13
C ASN A 89 -21.17 10.46 -15.25
N LEU A 90 -20.17 11.23 -15.67
CA LEU A 90 -18.88 11.32 -14.98
C LEU A 90 -18.96 12.37 -13.87
N LYS A 91 -18.29 12.12 -12.74
CA LYS A 91 -18.15 13.12 -11.67
C LYS A 91 -16.88 13.94 -11.91
N PRO A 92 -16.92 15.27 -11.74
CA PRO A 92 -15.73 16.09 -11.82
C PRO A 92 -14.73 15.69 -10.73
N TYR A 93 -13.46 15.91 -11.00
CA TYR A 93 -12.40 15.73 -10.02
C TYR A 93 -12.59 16.75 -8.90
N SER A 94 -12.76 16.26 -7.67
CA SER A 94 -12.74 17.11 -6.50
C SER A 94 -11.29 17.31 -6.03
N ASN A 95 -10.89 18.57 -5.82
CA ASN A 95 -9.60 18.85 -5.21
C ASN A 95 -9.55 18.20 -3.82
N LEU A 96 -8.64 17.25 -3.66
CA LEU A 96 -8.33 16.73 -2.34
C LEU A 96 -7.78 17.88 -1.49
N SER A 97 -8.17 17.94 -0.21
CA SER A 97 -7.50 18.87 0.69
C SER A 97 -5.98 18.63 0.64
N TYR A 98 -5.21 19.67 0.82
CA TYR A 98 -3.74 19.59 0.82
C TYR A 98 -3.23 18.43 1.69
N HIS A 99 -3.76 18.29 2.90
CA HIS A 99 -3.37 17.22 3.82
C HIS A 99 -3.68 15.81 3.32
N ILE A 100 -4.79 15.61 2.62
CA ILE A 100 -5.13 14.30 2.03
C ILE A 100 -4.19 13.96 0.86
N SER A 101 -3.82 14.95 0.06
CA SER A 101 -2.86 14.77 -1.03
C SER A 101 -1.46 14.40 -0.51
N GLU A 102 -0.99 15.07 0.54
CA GLU A 102 0.26 14.72 1.22
C GLU A 102 0.22 13.31 1.80
N LEU A 103 -0.84 12.98 2.56
CA LEU A 103 -1.03 11.63 3.06
C LEU A 103 -0.95 10.59 1.95
N LYS A 104 -1.61 10.83 0.81
CA LYS A 104 -1.62 9.89 -0.32
C LYS A 104 -0.24 9.67 -0.90
N SER A 105 0.57 10.69 -0.99
CA SER A 105 1.97 10.60 -1.44
C SER A 105 2.80 9.77 -0.46
N LEU A 106 2.74 10.10 0.83
CA LEU A 106 3.52 9.47 1.90
C LEU A 106 3.14 7.99 2.10
N VAL A 107 1.85 7.65 2.16
CA VAL A 107 1.42 6.24 2.34
C VAL A 107 1.84 5.37 1.17
N ARG A 108 1.80 5.89 -0.07
CA ARG A 108 2.24 5.15 -1.25
C ARG A 108 3.76 4.99 -1.29
N HIS A 109 4.49 6.01 -0.86
CA HIS A 109 5.94 5.93 -0.71
C HIS A 109 6.32 4.88 0.35
N ARG A 110 5.72 4.97 1.55
CA ARG A 110 5.87 3.97 2.60
C ARG A 110 5.59 2.54 2.11
N PHE A 111 4.51 2.36 1.37
CA PHE A 111 4.14 1.04 0.83
C PHE A 111 5.24 0.48 -0.07
N ARG A 112 5.82 1.31 -0.94
CA ARG A 112 6.96 0.90 -1.79
C ARG A 112 8.17 0.50 -0.95
N LEU A 113 8.56 1.32 0.03
CA LEU A 113 9.70 1.00 0.91
C LEU A 113 9.49 -0.30 1.69
N VAL A 114 8.29 -0.56 2.20
CA VAL A 114 7.96 -1.84 2.86
C VAL A 114 8.09 -3.02 1.90
N GLN A 115 7.66 -2.87 0.65
CA GLN A 115 7.83 -3.91 -0.37
C GLN A 115 9.31 -4.17 -0.70
N GLU A 116 10.10 -3.12 -0.89
CA GLU A 116 11.55 -3.25 -1.13
C GLU A 116 12.25 -3.90 0.07
N ARG A 117 11.98 -3.44 1.30
CA ARG A 117 12.50 -4.08 2.51
C ARG A 117 12.15 -5.57 2.58
N SER A 118 10.94 -5.96 2.16
CA SER A 118 10.53 -7.37 2.13
C SER A 118 11.34 -8.21 1.15
N LYS A 119 11.67 -7.65 -0.02
CA LYS A 119 12.57 -8.32 -0.99
C LYS A 119 13.96 -8.53 -0.40
N PHE A 120 14.53 -7.51 0.25
CA PHE A 120 15.83 -7.63 0.92
C PHE A 120 15.79 -8.61 2.09
N LYS A 121 14.69 -8.70 2.85
CA LYS A 121 14.53 -9.73 3.88
C LYS A 121 14.49 -11.14 3.31
N THR A 122 13.92 -11.35 2.13
CA THR A 122 13.96 -12.65 1.45
C THR A 122 15.40 -12.99 1.01
N SER A 123 16.13 -12.01 0.47
CA SER A 123 17.55 -12.18 0.15
C SER A 123 18.40 -12.48 1.39
N LEU A 124 18.13 -11.76 2.49
CA LEU A 124 18.79 -12.00 3.79
C LEU A 124 18.58 -13.44 4.28
N SER A 125 17.37 -13.98 4.23
CA SER A 125 17.09 -15.36 4.64
C SER A 125 17.94 -16.35 3.81
N ARG A 126 18.00 -16.18 2.49
CA ARG A 126 18.85 -16.99 1.60
C ARG A 126 20.33 -16.93 2.02
N LEU A 127 20.84 -15.73 2.28
CA LEU A 127 22.26 -15.53 2.64
C LEU A 127 22.59 -16.14 4.01
N VAL A 128 21.67 -16.01 4.98
CA VAL A 128 21.85 -16.62 6.31
C VAL A 128 21.82 -18.14 6.22
N THR A 129 20.93 -18.70 5.40
CA THR A 129 20.92 -20.16 5.17
C THR A 129 22.26 -20.67 4.60
N LEU A 130 22.97 -19.86 3.80
CA LEU A 130 24.29 -20.21 3.30
C LEU A 130 25.42 -19.99 4.31
N ALA A 131 25.33 -18.87 5.07
CA ALA A 131 26.39 -18.47 5.99
C ALA A 131 26.30 -19.12 7.37
N PHE A 132 25.08 -19.31 7.90
CA PHE A 132 24.83 -19.87 9.24
C PHE A 132 23.44 -20.50 9.31
N PRO A 133 23.23 -21.68 8.69
CA PRO A 133 21.90 -22.31 8.59
C PRO A 133 21.28 -22.68 9.94
N GLU A 134 22.08 -23.00 10.95
CA GLU A 134 21.59 -23.38 12.26
C GLU A 134 20.97 -22.22 13.04
N LEU A 135 21.32 -20.98 12.71
CA LEU A 135 20.85 -19.79 13.41
C LEU A 135 19.32 -19.65 13.35
N GLU A 136 18.71 -19.98 12.22
CA GLU A 136 17.26 -19.85 12.02
C GLU A 136 16.45 -20.70 13.02
N LYS A 137 17.01 -21.84 13.47
CA LYS A 137 16.33 -22.77 14.40
C LYS A 137 16.25 -22.25 15.83
N ILE A 138 17.16 -21.34 16.21
CA ILE A 138 17.29 -20.89 17.60
C ILE A 138 16.87 -19.45 17.83
N VAL A 139 16.55 -18.70 16.76
CA VAL A 139 16.06 -17.34 16.84
C VAL A 139 14.61 -17.24 16.40
N TRP A 140 13.86 -16.30 16.97
CA TRP A 140 12.45 -16.09 16.57
C TRP A 140 12.30 -15.71 15.09
N SER A 141 13.21 -14.89 14.59
CA SER A 141 13.24 -14.43 13.20
C SER A 141 14.64 -13.93 12.84
N ILE A 142 15.11 -14.30 11.66
CA ILE A 142 16.36 -13.76 11.09
C ILE A 142 16.30 -12.23 10.92
N SER A 143 15.11 -11.68 10.72
CA SER A 143 14.92 -10.24 10.50
C SER A 143 14.69 -9.43 11.78
N GLN A 144 14.87 -10.02 12.97
CA GLN A 144 14.81 -9.26 14.23
C GLN A 144 16.07 -8.45 14.46
N ASN A 145 15.95 -7.30 15.12
CA ASN A 145 17.06 -6.36 15.29
C ASN A 145 18.31 -7.00 15.90
N SER A 146 18.18 -7.83 16.95
CA SER A 146 19.32 -8.49 17.59
C SER A 146 20.13 -9.37 16.61
N VAL A 147 19.47 -10.05 15.69
CA VAL A 147 20.14 -10.87 14.66
C VAL A 147 20.74 -9.99 13.56
N LEU A 148 20.02 -8.95 13.13
CA LEU A 148 20.52 -8.02 12.11
C LEU A 148 21.80 -7.33 12.59
N TYR A 149 21.83 -6.80 13.81
CA TYR A 149 23.00 -6.14 14.37
C TYR A 149 24.13 -7.12 14.66
N LEU A 150 23.84 -8.33 15.13
CA LEU A 150 24.82 -9.40 15.29
C LEU A 150 25.52 -9.72 13.98
N LEU A 151 24.76 -10.01 12.93
CA LEU A 151 25.31 -10.38 11.62
C LEU A 151 25.94 -9.19 10.86
N ASN A 152 25.51 -7.97 11.15
CA ASN A 152 26.16 -6.77 10.61
C ASN A 152 27.57 -6.57 11.17
N GLU A 153 27.76 -6.91 12.45
CA GLU A 153 29.07 -6.79 13.12
C GLU A 153 29.94 -8.04 12.89
N LEU A 154 29.34 -9.22 13.01
CA LEU A 154 29.95 -10.53 12.89
C LEU A 154 29.32 -11.35 11.76
N PRO A 155 29.64 -11.08 10.48
CA PRO A 155 28.94 -11.62 9.32
C PRO A 155 29.28 -13.09 9.01
N SER A 156 30.25 -13.68 9.66
CA SER A 156 30.62 -15.08 9.44
C SER A 156 30.53 -15.91 10.72
N VAL A 157 30.27 -17.21 10.57
CA VAL A 157 30.33 -18.17 11.69
C VAL A 157 31.71 -18.17 12.38
N LYS A 158 32.77 -17.92 11.63
CA LYS A 158 34.14 -17.83 12.15
C LYS A 158 34.33 -16.62 13.06
N ASP A 159 33.75 -15.47 12.71
CA ASP A 159 33.80 -14.25 13.53
C ASP A 159 33.00 -14.46 14.83
N ILE A 160 31.77 -15.03 14.72
CA ILE A 160 30.93 -15.33 15.88
C ILE A 160 31.60 -16.33 16.82
N SER A 161 32.19 -17.41 16.30
CA SER A 161 32.84 -18.47 17.09
C SER A 161 34.05 -17.97 17.88
N LYS A 162 34.79 -16.98 17.36
CA LYS A 162 35.98 -16.36 17.98
C LYS A 162 35.65 -15.15 18.85
N CYS A 163 34.43 -14.61 18.72
CA CYS A 163 34.03 -13.41 19.44
C CYS A 163 34.08 -13.62 20.96
N ASN A 164 34.47 -12.56 21.68
CA ASN A 164 34.41 -12.54 23.13
C ASN A 164 32.93 -12.67 23.58
N LEU A 165 32.68 -13.58 24.53
CA LEU A 165 31.32 -13.85 25.01
C LEU A 165 30.64 -12.61 25.59
N LYS A 166 31.38 -11.75 26.33
CA LYS A 166 30.83 -10.51 26.89
C LYS A 166 30.37 -9.57 25.76
N HIS A 167 31.14 -9.43 24.71
CA HIS A 167 30.79 -8.58 23.57
C HIS A 167 29.57 -9.14 22.81
N LEU A 168 29.54 -10.46 22.56
CA LEU A 168 28.39 -11.12 21.92
C LEU A 168 27.12 -10.95 22.73
N THR A 169 27.20 -11.10 24.07
CA THR A 169 26.10 -10.87 24.99
C THR A 169 25.61 -9.43 24.92
N CYS A 170 26.53 -8.46 24.95
CA CYS A 170 26.19 -7.03 24.88
C CYS A 170 25.41 -6.67 23.61
N ILE A 171 25.82 -7.17 22.44
CA ILE A 171 25.11 -6.95 21.19
C ILE A 171 23.68 -7.51 21.29
N LEU A 172 23.54 -8.76 21.72
CA LEU A 172 22.25 -9.44 21.77
C LEU A 172 21.30 -8.79 22.76
N GLU A 173 21.74 -8.47 23.99
CA GLU A 173 20.94 -7.81 25.02
C GLU A 173 20.46 -6.43 24.55
N LYS A 174 21.37 -5.60 24.03
CA LYS A 174 21.07 -4.25 23.56
C LYS A 174 19.96 -4.23 22.50
N TYR A 175 20.05 -5.09 21.50
CA TYR A 175 19.13 -5.06 20.36
C TYR A 175 17.95 -6.04 20.46
N SER A 176 17.87 -6.83 21.56
CA SER A 176 16.70 -7.63 21.89
C SER A 176 15.81 -7.02 22.98
N ASN A 177 16.16 -5.84 23.49
CA ASN A 177 15.55 -5.24 24.68
C ASN A 177 15.60 -6.19 25.89
N GLY A 178 16.76 -6.81 26.13
CA GLY A 178 17.00 -7.74 27.22
C GLY A 178 16.40 -9.15 27.07
N LYS A 179 15.75 -9.45 25.94
CA LYS A 179 15.14 -10.78 25.72
C LYS A 179 16.16 -11.89 25.46
N TYR A 180 17.31 -11.56 24.92
CA TYR A 180 18.42 -12.48 24.69
C TYR A 180 19.53 -12.22 25.69
N SER A 181 19.73 -13.20 26.56
CA SER A 181 20.72 -13.17 27.65
C SER A 181 22.06 -13.79 27.21
N ARG A 182 22.95 -13.90 28.20
CA ARG A 182 24.22 -14.60 28.07
C ARG A 182 24.08 -16.05 27.62
N ASP A 183 23.02 -16.75 28.05
CA ASP A 183 22.79 -18.15 27.65
C ASP A 183 22.53 -18.26 26.15
N LYS A 184 21.74 -17.32 25.60
CA LYS A 184 21.53 -17.24 24.15
C LYS A 184 22.83 -16.94 23.38
N ALA A 185 23.70 -16.10 23.94
CA ALA A 185 25.01 -15.82 23.36
C ALA A 185 25.92 -17.07 23.35
N ILE A 186 25.91 -17.85 24.42
CA ILE A 186 26.63 -19.13 24.50
C ILE A 186 26.09 -20.09 23.43
N GLU A 187 24.76 -20.26 23.37
CA GLU A 187 24.11 -21.15 22.39
C GLU A 187 24.50 -20.78 20.96
N ILE A 188 24.39 -19.51 20.59
CA ILE A 188 24.76 -19.01 19.24
C ILE A 188 26.22 -19.28 18.94
N ARG A 189 27.13 -19.01 19.90
CA ARG A 189 28.58 -19.23 19.72
C ARG A 189 28.94 -20.71 19.57
N GLU A 190 28.34 -21.59 20.35
CA GLU A 190 28.57 -23.04 20.24
C GLU A 190 28.06 -23.61 18.91
N LEU A 191 26.89 -23.14 18.44
CA LEU A 191 26.39 -23.51 17.11
C LEU A 191 27.32 -22.96 16.00
N ALA A 192 27.83 -21.76 16.15
CA ALA A 192 28.76 -21.20 15.17
C ALA A 192 30.07 -22.02 15.07
N ARG A 193 30.54 -22.62 16.18
CA ARG A 193 31.71 -23.52 16.18
C ARG A 193 31.51 -24.83 15.43
N LYS A 194 30.25 -25.31 15.38
CA LYS A 194 29.85 -26.57 14.75
C LYS A 194 29.10 -26.40 13.44
N SER A 195 28.96 -25.15 12.99
CA SER A 195 28.18 -24.82 11.80
C SER A 195 28.80 -25.36 10.52
N ILE A 196 27.91 -25.85 9.63
CA ILE A 196 28.25 -26.23 8.27
C ILE A 196 28.21 -25.05 7.29
N GLY A 197 27.97 -23.85 7.79
CA GLY A 197 27.82 -22.64 6.99
C GLY A 197 29.10 -22.31 6.19
N THR A 198 28.91 -21.77 5.01
CA THR A 198 29.97 -21.38 4.11
C THR A 198 30.70 -20.14 4.64
N ASN A 199 32.00 -20.25 4.86
CA ASN A 199 32.83 -19.14 5.29
C ASN A 199 33.53 -18.51 4.07
N SER A 200 32.90 -17.53 3.44
CA SER A 200 33.43 -16.80 2.28
C SER A 200 33.43 -15.30 2.53
N ARG A 201 34.50 -14.62 2.15
CA ARG A 201 34.60 -13.17 2.26
C ARG A 201 33.53 -12.44 1.43
N SER A 202 33.26 -12.94 0.23
CA SER A 202 32.20 -12.37 -0.64
C SER A 202 30.81 -12.54 -0.04
N LEU A 203 30.50 -13.70 0.54
CA LEU A 203 29.22 -13.95 1.21
C LEU A 203 29.04 -13.04 2.43
N SER A 204 30.09 -12.90 3.26
CA SER A 204 30.06 -11.99 4.42
C SER A 204 29.88 -10.52 4.01
N PHE A 205 30.48 -10.12 2.90
CA PHE A 205 30.35 -8.77 2.35
C PHE A 205 28.92 -8.54 1.82
N GLU A 206 28.35 -9.45 1.02
CA GLU A 206 26.99 -9.38 0.51
C GLU A 206 25.98 -9.35 1.67
N LEU A 207 26.14 -10.23 2.65
CA LEU A 207 25.29 -10.29 3.83
C LEU A 207 25.24 -8.96 4.58
N LYS A 208 26.40 -8.36 4.83
CA LYS A 208 26.51 -7.07 5.50
C LYS A 208 25.81 -5.96 4.72
N GLN A 209 25.99 -5.89 3.40
CA GLN A 209 25.32 -4.89 2.56
C GLN A 209 23.80 -5.05 2.57
N VAL A 210 23.29 -6.28 2.47
CA VAL A 210 21.85 -6.56 2.53
C VAL A 210 21.28 -6.16 3.88
N ILE A 211 21.97 -6.44 4.99
CA ILE A 211 21.55 -6.04 6.33
C ILE A 211 21.50 -4.52 6.46
N GLN A 212 22.55 -3.82 6.02
CA GLN A 212 22.59 -2.36 6.06
C GLN A 212 21.43 -1.74 5.25
N THR A 213 21.13 -2.31 4.10
CA THR A 213 19.98 -1.88 3.29
C THR A 213 18.65 -2.12 4.02
N VAL A 214 18.47 -3.27 4.68
CA VAL A 214 17.26 -3.54 5.48
C VAL A 214 17.10 -2.54 6.62
N LEU A 215 18.18 -2.24 7.35
CA LEU A 215 18.20 -1.27 8.45
C LEU A 215 17.93 0.15 7.95
N PHE A 216 18.54 0.55 6.84
CA PHE A 216 18.29 1.85 6.22
C PHE A 216 16.83 2.02 5.79
N LEU A 217 16.28 1.03 5.07
CA LEU A 217 14.87 1.06 4.67
C LEU A 217 13.93 1.09 5.88
N GLN A 218 14.29 0.41 6.98
CA GLN A 218 13.53 0.47 8.22
C GLN A 218 13.51 1.89 8.80
N SER A 219 14.67 2.55 8.89
CA SER A 219 14.77 3.94 9.36
C SER A 219 13.90 4.89 8.54
N GLN A 220 13.94 4.77 7.20
CA GLN A 220 13.10 5.58 6.30
C GLN A 220 11.60 5.35 6.54
N ILE A 221 11.20 4.10 6.79
CA ILE A 221 9.81 3.76 7.11
C ILE A 221 9.39 4.37 8.45
N ASP A 222 10.26 4.30 9.46
CA ASP A 222 9.98 4.85 10.80
C ASP A 222 9.84 6.38 10.77
N ASP A 223 10.61 7.07 9.94
CA ASP A 223 10.50 8.53 9.77
C ASP A 223 9.19 8.91 9.07
N ILE A 224 8.79 8.16 8.03
CA ILE A 224 7.48 8.36 7.41
C ILE A 224 6.35 8.05 8.40
N ASP A 225 6.47 7.03 9.25
CA ASP A 225 5.45 6.69 10.25
C ASP A 225 5.24 7.79 11.28
N LYS A 226 6.30 8.51 11.67
CA LYS A 226 6.19 9.71 12.52
C LYS A 226 5.41 10.82 11.83
N GLU A 227 5.73 11.09 10.56
CA GLU A 227 5.06 12.15 9.79
C GLU A 227 3.58 11.80 9.54
N LEU A 228 3.27 10.55 9.18
CA LEU A 228 1.90 10.07 9.05
C LEU A 228 1.09 10.23 10.34
N LYS A 229 1.71 9.95 11.49
CA LYS A 229 1.08 10.17 12.79
C LYS A 229 0.72 11.64 13.01
N ASN A 230 1.64 12.56 12.73
CA ASN A 230 1.42 14.01 12.86
C ASN A 230 0.25 14.48 12.00
N LEU A 231 0.20 14.04 10.74
CA LEU A 231 -0.87 14.41 9.80
C LEU A 231 -2.23 13.83 10.22
N VAL A 232 -2.28 12.57 10.64
CA VAL A 232 -3.54 11.93 11.08
C VAL A 232 -4.09 12.56 12.35
N VAL A 233 -3.22 12.94 13.29
CA VAL A 233 -3.63 13.66 14.51
C VAL A 233 -4.25 15.01 14.16
N LYS A 234 -3.66 15.77 13.23
CA LYS A 234 -4.22 17.05 12.76
C LYS A 234 -5.57 16.90 12.08
N LEU A 235 -5.78 15.80 11.33
CA LEU A 235 -7.05 15.51 10.67
C LEU A 235 -8.18 15.14 11.63
N ASN A 236 -7.85 14.71 12.84
CA ASN A 236 -8.80 14.32 13.90
C ASN A 236 -10.00 13.48 13.39
N SER A 237 -9.70 12.49 12.58
CA SER A 237 -10.75 11.71 11.92
C SER A 237 -11.45 10.72 12.86
N PRO A 238 -12.78 10.59 12.77
CA PRO A 238 -13.58 9.70 13.62
C PRO A 238 -13.24 8.21 13.44
N ILE A 239 -12.59 7.80 12.35
CA ILE A 239 -12.17 6.40 12.18
C ILE A 239 -11.14 5.96 13.21
N MET A 240 -10.46 6.90 13.88
CA MET A 240 -9.52 6.61 14.97
C MET A 240 -10.23 6.10 16.24
N SER A 241 -11.55 6.28 16.37
CA SER A 241 -12.33 5.71 17.48
C SER A 241 -12.52 4.19 17.38
N ILE A 242 -12.26 3.60 16.20
CA ILE A 242 -12.41 2.16 16.00
C ILE A 242 -11.22 1.43 16.67
N PRO A 243 -11.46 0.55 17.69
CA PRO A 243 -10.40 -0.17 18.34
C PRO A 243 -9.60 -1.03 17.37
N GLY A 244 -8.28 -0.85 17.32
CA GLY A 244 -7.39 -1.59 16.42
C GLY A 244 -7.01 -0.84 15.14
N ILE A 245 -7.59 0.31 14.84
CA ILE A 245 -7.10 1.18 13.79
C ILE A 245 -5.91 1.99 14.32
N SER A 246 -4.73 1.75 13.74
CA SER A 246 -3.51 2.52 14.03
C SER A 246 -3.44 3.78 13.17
N TYR A 247 -2.58 4.74 13.54
CA TYR A 247 -2.32 5.94 12.72
C TYR A 247 -1.94 5.60 11.27
N VAL A 248 -1.11 4.58 11.09
CA VAL A 248 -0.71 4.13 9.74
C VAL A 248 -1.92 3.59 8.97
N SER A 249 -2.75 2.74 9.58
CA SER A 249 -3.95 2.21 8.93
C SER A 249 -4.95 3.33 8.59
N ALA A 250 -5.16 4.27 9.51
CA ALA A 250 -6.00 5.44 9.30
C ALA A 250 -5.47 6.30 8.15
N ALA A 251 -4.16 6.59 8.13
CA ALA A 251 -3.52 7.35 7.06
C ALA A 251 -3.78 6.72 5.67
N PHE A 252 -3.58 5.41 5.54
CA PHE A 252 -3.86 4.71 4.28
C PHE A 252 -5.34 4.77 3.88
N ILE A 253 -6.25 4.54 4.83
CA ILE A 253 -7.69 4.54 4.58
C ILE A 253 -8.15 5.93 4.15
N LEU A 254 -7.79 6.98 4.90
CA LEU A 254 -8.16 8.37 4.60
C LEU A 254 -7.56 8.85 3.28
N ALA A 255 -6.28 8.58 3.06
CA ALA A 255 -5.58 8.98 1.84
C ALA A 255 -6.17 8.36 0.56
N GLU A 256 -6.58 7.10 0.63
CA GLU A 256 -7.12 6.40 -0.54
C GLU A 256 -8.61 6.65 -0.75
N ILE A 257 -9.39 6.86 0.30
CA ILE A 257 -10.80 7.29 0.20
C ILE A 257 -10.86 8.71 -0.36
N GLY A 258 -9.99 9.61 0.16
CA GLY A 258 -10.05 11.02 -0.18
C GLY A 258 -11.32 11.67 0.38
N ASP A 259 -12.18 12.15 -0.51
CA ASP A 259 -13.49 12.66 -0.14
C ASP A 259 -14.56 11.56 -0.15
N ILE A 260 -15.18 11.30 0.99
CA ILE A 260 -16.22 10.29 1.16
C ILE A 260 -17.46 10.60 0.32
N ASN A 261 -17.71 11.87 -0.03
CA ASN A 261 -18.83 12.30 -0.83
C ASN A 261 -18.78 11.79 -2.29
N ASN A 262 -17.62 11.35 -2.73
CA ASN A 262 -17.44 10.69 -4.02
C ASN A 262 -18.13 9.31 -4.07
N PHE A 263 -18.51 8.74 -2.91
CA PHE A 263 -19.15 7.44 -2.80
C PHE A 263 -20.59 7.60 -2.34
N ASP A 264 -21.55 7.22 -3.18
CA ASP A 264 -22.99 7.34 -2.88
C ASP A 264 -23.45 6.25 -1.88
N SER A 265 -22.67 5.19 -1.70
CA SER A 265 -23.00 4.09 -0.78
C SER A 265 -21.75 3.33 -0.31
N PRO A 266 -21.85 2.62 0.83
CA PRO A 266 -20.78 1.73 1.29
C PRO A 266 -20.39 0.66 0.25
N ALA A 267 -21.34 0.22 -0.58
CA ALA A 267 -21.09 -0.76 -1.63
C ALA A 267 -20.15 -0.20 -2.72
N LYS A 268 -20.30 1.09 -3.09
CA LYS A 268 -19.37 1.74 -4.03
C LYS A 268 -17.98 1.90 -3.47
N LEU A 269 -17.85 2.21 -2.17
CA LEU A 269 -16.55 2.23 -1.49
C LEU A 269 -15.92 0.83 -1.42
N GLN A 270 -16.72 -0.22 -1.18
CA GLN A 270 -16.26 -1.62 -1.19
C GLN A 270 -15.76 -2.02 -2.59
N ALA A 271 -16.48 -1.66 -3.65
CA ALA A 271 -16.05 -1.88 -5.04
C ALA A 271 -14.76 -1.14 -5.36
N PHE A 272 -14.63 0.12 -4.89
CA PHE A 272 -13.40 0.90 -5.04
C PHE A 272 -12.21 0.27 -4.31
N ALA A 273 -12.42 -0.37 -3.17
CA ALA A 273 -11.40 -1.17 -2.49
C ALA A 273 -11.10 -2.50 -3.22
N GLY A 274 -11.92 -2.89 -4.20
CA GLY A 274 -11.81 -4.16 -4.92
C GLY A 274 -12.07 -5.37 -4.04
N LEU A 275 -12.97 -5.25 -3.07
CA LEU A 275 -13.39 -6.31 -2.14
C LEU A 275 -14.72 -6.95 -2.55
N ASP A 276 -15.24 -6.62 -3.72
CA ASP A 276 -16.45 -7.22 -4.25
C ASP A 276 -16.21 -8.62 -4.77
N PRO A 277 -17.16 -9.54 -4.56
CA PRO A 277 -17.16 -10.81 -5.23
C PRO A 277 -17.51 -10.63 -6.71
N SER A 278 -16.91 -11.45 -7.57
CA SER A 278 -17.39 -11.58 -8.94
C SER A 278 -18.74 -12.30 -8.94
N THR A 279 -19.68 -11.80 -9.75
CA THR A 279 -20.96 -12.46 -9.99
C THR A 279 -21.01 -12.85 -11.45
N TYR A 280 -21.28 -14.11 -11.72
CA TYR A 280 -21.52 -14.60 -13.06
C TYR A 280 -22.81 -15.42 -13.07
N GLN A 281 -23.81 -14.89 -13.77
CA GLN A 281 -25.12 -15.51 -13.96
C GLN A 281 -25.50 -15.42 -15.43
N SER A 282 -26.00 -16.50 -15.98
CA SER A 282 -26.49 -16.54 -17.36
C SER A 282 -27.69 -17.49 -17.43
N GLY A 283 -28.86 -16.97 -17.66
CA GLY A 283 -30.10 -17.72 -17.59
C GLY A 283 -30.31 -18.38 -16.24
N LYS A 284 -30.45 -19.71 -16.23
CA LYS A 284 -30.59 -20.49 -14.97
C LYS A 284 -29.23 -20.83 -14.32
N TYR A 285 -28.12 -20.57 -14.98
CA TYR A 285 -26.78 -20.85 -14.46
C TYR A 285 -26.31 -19.75 -13.51
N THR A 286 -25.89 -20.14 -12.30
CA THR A 286 -25.22 -19.26 -11.35
C THR A 286 -23.89 -19.92 -10.98
N ALA A 287 -22.80 -19.17 -11.10
CA ALA A 287 -21.48 -19.69 -10.75
C ALA A 287 -21.41 -20.07 -9.27
N THR A 288 -20.95 -21.30 -8.98
CA THR A 288 -20.79 -21.83 -7.63
C THR A 288 -19.63 -21.19 -6.86
N HIS A 289 -18.65 -20.67 -7.61
CA HIS A 289 -17.47 -20.01 -7.04
C HIS A 289 -17.38 -18.56 -7.48
N SER A 290 -17.31 -17.66 -6.50
CA SER A 290 -17.02 -16.26 -6.73
C SER A 290 -15.62 -15.92 -6.24
N VAL A 291 -14.87 -15.17 -7.07
CA VAL A 291 -13.55 -14.66 -6.70
C VAL A 291 -13.62 -13.18 -6.41
N MET A 292 -12.73 -12.69 -5.56
CA MET A 292 -12.62 -11.25 -5.32
C MET A 292 -12.16 -10.55 -6.60
N VAL A 293 -12.90 -9.52 -7.04
CA VAL A 293 -12.64 -8.80 -8.31
C VAL A 293 -11.27 -8.11 -8.32
N LYS A 294 -10.81 -7.62 -7.18
CA LYS A 294 -9.52 -6.93 -6.98
C LYS A 294 -9.28 -5.70 -7.88
N ARG A 295 -10.27 -5.23 -8.63
CA ARG A 295 -10.25 -3.95 -9.34
C ARG A 295 -10.39 -2.81 -8.33
N GLY A 296 -9.70 -1.70 -8.57
CA GLY A 296 -9.72 -0.56 -7.66
C GLY A 296 -8.43 -0.39 -6.85
N SER A 297 -8.47 0.37 -5.74
CA SER A 297 -7.26 0.67 -4.98
C SER A 297 -6.67 -0.53 -4.24
N LYS A 298 -5.51 -0.99 -4.70
CA LYS A 298 -4.75 -2.04 -4.00
C LYS A 298 -4.27 -1.58 -2.61
N TYR A 299 -4.02 -0.30 -2.46
CA TYR A 299 -3.56 0.30 -1.20
C TYR A 299 -4.67 0.32 -0.16
N LEU A 300 -5.89 0.74 -0.56
CA LEU A 300 -7.05 0.72 0.32
C LEU A 300 -7.40 -0.72 0.73
N ARG A 301 -7.41 -1.65 -0.21
CA ARG A 301 -7.66 -3.07 0.09
C ARG A 301 -6.65 -3.65 1.07
N TRP A 302 -5.36 -3.36 0.86
CA TRP A 302 -4.30 -3.79 1.78
C TRP A 302 -4.49 -3.20 3.18
N ALA A 303 -4.77 -1.91 3.28
CA ALA A 303 -4.99 -1.23 4.54
C ALA A 303 -6.20 -1.79 5.30
N LEU A 304 -7.33 -1.98 4.61
CA LEU A 304 -8.55 -2.52 5.19
C LEU A 304 -8.38 -3.95 5.72
N LEU A 305 -7.72 -4.83 4.96
CA LEU A 305 -7.47 -6.20 5.40
C LEU A 305 -6.55 -6.24 6.63
N ASN A 306 -5.49 -5.43 6.65
CA ASN A 306 -4.60 -5.34 7.82
C ASN A 306 -5.29 -4.70 9.02
N ALA A 307 -6.04 -3.60 8.83
CA ALA A 307 -6.84 -2.99 9.90
C ALA A 307 -7.86 -3.98 10.46
N THR A 308 -8.58 -4.69 9.60
CA THR A 308 -9.59 -5.70 10.04
C THR A 308 -8.98 -6.76 10.93
N ARG A 309 -7.75 -7.22 10.64
CA ARG A 309 -7.07 -8.21 11.48
C ARG A 309 -6.82 -7.68 12.90
N LEU A 310 -6.39 -6.42 13.01
CA LEU A 310 -6.15 -5.77 14.30
C LEU A 310 -7.45 -5.42 15.02
N VAL A 311 -8.47 -4.98 14.29
CA VAL A 311 -9.81 -4.72 14.82
C VAL A 311 -10.41 -6.00 15.41
N CYS A 312 -10.33 -7.15 14.73
CA CYS A 312 -10.77 -8.43 15.28
C CYS A 312 -10.05 -8.84 16.58
N MET A 313 -8.83 -8.35 16.81
CA MET A 313 -8.10 -8.63 18.05
C MET A 313 -8.53 -7.70 19.21
N ARG A 314 -9.17 -6.57 18.92
CA ARG A 314 -9.49 -5.51 19.88
C ARG A 314 -11.00 -5.32 20.10
N ASP A 315 -11.82 -5.75 19.16
CA ASP A 315 -13.27 -5.62 19.18
C ASP A 315 -13.95 -6.99 19.09
N LYS A 316 -14.76 -7.31 20.10
CA LYS A 316 -15.45 -8.60 20.21
C LYS A 316 -16.43 -8.82 19.07
N THR A 317 -17.19 -7.81 18.67
CA THR A 317 -18.22 -7.91 17.62
C THR A 317 -17.62 -8.34 16.29
N PHE A 318 -16.49 -7.73 15.92
CA PHE A 318 -15.77 -8.09 14.69
C PHE A 318 -15.12 -9.46 14.79
N ASN A 319 -14.60 -9.82 15.98
CA ASN A 319 -14.00 -11.14 16.22
C ASN A 319 -15.05 -12.25 16.13
N ASP A 320 -16.20 -12.09 16.79
CA ASP A 320 -17.29 -13.04 16.78
C ASP A 320 -17.83 -13.25 15.35
N TYR A 321 -17.97 -12.18 14.58
CA TYR A 321 -18.36 -12.30 13.18
C TYR A 321 -17.32 -13.03 12.33
N LYS A 322 -16.03 -12.75 12.51
CA LYS A 322 -14.98 -13.50 11.81
C LYS A 322 -15.04 -15.00 12.17
N ASN A 323 -15.20 -15.32 13.46
CA ASN A 323 -15.26 -16.69 13.95
C ASN A 323 -16.51 -17.41 13.45
N SER A 324 -17.67 -16.74 13.35
CA SER A 324 -18.86 -17.36 12.73
C SER A 324 -18.58 -17.74 11.27
N LYS A 325 -17.82 -16.94 10.52
CA LYS A 325 -17.44 -17.26 9.14
C LYS A 325 -16.44 -18.40 9.03
N LEU A 326 -15.58 -18.56 10.04
CA LEU A 326 -14.69 -19.73 10.15
C LEU A 326 -15.48 -20.99 10.49
N ALA A 327 -16.47 -20.91 11.38
CA ALA A 327 -17.36 -22.03 11.73
C ALA A 327 -18.22 -22.49 10.53
N GLU A 328 -18.54 -21.59 9.57
CA GLU A 328 -19.16 -21.93 8.29
C GLU A 328 -18.19 -22.69 7.33
N GLY A 329 -17.00 -23.07 7.78
CA GLY A 329 -15.99 -23.76 6.96
C GLY A 329 -15.21 -22.86 6.00
N LYS A 330 -15.31 -21.52 6.11
CA LYS A 330 -14.58 -20.61 5.23
C LYS A 330 -13.11 -20.50 5.63
N HIS A 331 -12.22 -20.48 4.63
CA HIS A 331 -10.80 -20.23 4.86
C HIS A 331 -10.58 -18.85 5.54
N TYR A 332 -9.55 -18.75 6.38
CA TYR A 332 -9.23 -17.56 7.18
C TYR A 332 -9.27 -16.24 6.39
N PHE A 333 -8.63 -16.18 5.22
CA PHE A 333 -8.61 -14.95 4.41
C PHE A 333 -9.98 -14.61 3.80
N VAL A 334 -10.83 -15.60 3.57
CA VAL A 334 -12.21 -15.39 3.12
C VAL A 334 -13.04 -14.82 4.27
N ALA A 335 -12.94 -15.40 5.47
CA ALA A 335 -13.60 -14.88 6.67
C ALA A 335 -13.16 -13.44 7.00
N LEU A 336 -11.85 -13.16 6.90
CA LEU A 336 -11.29 -11.83 7.08
C LEU A 336 -11.83 -10.83 6.04
N SER A 337 -11.97 -11.25 4.76
CA SER A 337 -12.56 -10.42 3.71
C SER A 337 -14.03 -10.09 3.98
N HIS A 338 -14.82 -11.06 4.47
CA HIS A 338 -16.20 -10.80 4.90
C HIS A 338 -16.27 -9.79 6.05
N THR A 339 -15.38 -9.92 7.03
CA THR A 339 -15.28 -8.99 8.16
C THR A 339 -14.84 -7.59 7.71
N SER A 340 -13.91 -7.51 6.74
CA SER A 340 -13.46 -6.24 6.16
C SER A 340 -14.61 -5.48 5.47
N LYS A 341 -15.56 -6.18 4.85
CA LYS A 341 -16.77 -5.56 4.27
C LYS A 341 -17.67 -4.92 5.34
N LYS A 342 -17.73 -5.50 6.55
CA LYS A 342 -18.43 -4.86 7.68
C LYS A 342 -17.66 -3.62 8.15
N LEU A 343 -16.34 -3.71 8.28
CA LEU A 343 -15.50 -2.57 8.68
C LEU A 343 -15.66 -1.39 7.71
N ILE A 344 -15.69 -1.64 6.40
CA ILE A 344 -15.94 -0.59 5.39
C ILE A 344 -17.25 0.14 5.64
N ARG A 345 -18.33 -0.56 5.98
CA ARG A 345 -19.61 0.08 6.28
C ARG A 345 -19.53 1.00 7.48
N VAL A 346 -18.85 0.56 8.55
CA VAL A 346 -18.63 1.39 9.74
C VAL A 346 -17.80 2.63 9.38
N ILE A 347 -16.69 2.45 8.66
CA ILE A 347 -15.84 3.56 8.21
C ILE A 347 -16.64 4.54 7.33
N TYR A 348 -17.44 4.04 6.39
CA TYR A 348 -18.25 4.88 5.52
C TYR A 348 -19.18 5.78 6.31
N TYR A 349 -19.96 5.22 7.25
CA TYR A 349 -20.91 5.99 8.03
C TYR A 349 -20.22 6.97 8.97
N LEU A 350 -19.13 6.58 9.64
CA LEU A 350 -18.34 7.49 10.47
C LEU A 350 -17.80 8.69 9.69
N LEU A 351 -17.36 8.49 8.45
CA LEU A 351 -16.85 9.58 7.61
C LEU A 351 -17.97 10.40 6.95
N LYS A 352 -19.19 9.87 6.85
CA LYS A 352 -20.32 10.54 6.21
C LYS A 352 -21.13 11.40 7.19
N THR A 353 -21.11 11.05 8.48
CA THR A 353 -21.86 11.75 9.54
C THR A 353 -21.08 12.84 10.25
N ASN A 354 -19.78 12.96 9.96
CA ASN A 354 -18.92 14.05 10.40
C ASN A 354 -18.55 14.94 9.20
#